data_8a4832009b7df2d8ffe340af0c4e975f
#
_entry.id   8a4832009b7df2d8ffe340af0c4e975f
#
_cell.length_a   1.000
_cell.length_b   1.000
_cell.length_c   1.000
_cell.angle_alpha   90.00
_cell.angle_beta   90.00
_cell.angle_gamma   90.00
#
_symmetry.space_group_name_H-M   'P 1'
#
loop_
_entity.id
_entity.type
_entity.pdbx_description
1 polymer ?
#
loop_
_entity_poly.entity_id
_entity_poly.type
_entity_poly.pdbx_seq_one_letter_code
_entity_poly.pdbx_strand_id
1 'polypeptide(L)'
;MIKTKLDLNLPSDKPVVILQGSGINVDRGAEELLEAIALQDQFFLCVIGKGDVFKQLKERALSQDLSKKTMFIDAIPYKEMMQYTMLSDIGVSLDKPNNLNYEFSLPNKFFDYIKAGIPVVSSHLIEIRKLVEQFNCGTMTTSHDPHEILDALQYAFENRSSFKKGIRQAKAELVWEKEVIDLINCYQEIA
;
A
#
# COMPACT_ATOMS: atom_id res chain seq x y z
N MET A 1 13.67 -18.94 4.32
CA MET A 1 14.56 -18.12 5.16
C MET A 1 13.94 -16.72 5.27
N ILE A 2 13.85 -16.15 6.46
CA ILE A 2 13.32 -14.80 6.68
C ILE A 2 14.46 -13.81 6.36
N LYS A 3 14.24 -12.92 5.40
CA LYS A 3 15.21 -11.89 4.99
C LYS A 3 15.17 -10.70 5.95
N THR A 4 16.27 -9.98 6.02
CA THR A 4 16.39 -8.69 6.72
C THR A 4 16.26 -7.52 5.73
N LYS A 5 16.11 -6.28 6.22
CA LYS A 5 16.17 -5.08 5.37
C LYS A 5 17.47 -5.03 4.55
N LEU A 6 18.60 -5.41 5.14
CA LEU A 6 19.90 -5.45 4.46
C LEU A 6 19.92 -6.46 3.30
N ASP A 7 19.36 -7.66 3.48
CA ASP A 7 19.28 -8.68 2.42
C ASP A 7 18.45 -8.23 1.21
N LEU A 8 17.57 -7.26 1.41
CA LEU A 8 16.69 -6.69 0.39
C LEU A 8 17.14 -5.30 -0.09
N ASN A 9 18.30 -4.83 0.34
CA ASN A 9 18.81 -3.46 0.07
C ASN A 9 17.83 -2.35 0.49
N LEU A 10 17.00 -2.59 1.51
CA LEU A 10 16.16 -1.58 2.12
C LEU A 10 16.94 -0.82 3.21
N PRO A 11 16.72 0.50 3.37
CA PRO A 11 17.39 1.27 4.41
C PRO A 11 16.97 0.82 5.81
N SER A 12 17.91 0.83 6.75
CA SER A 12 17.64 0.56 8.16
C SER A 12 17.40 1.83 8.99
N ASP A 13 17.82 2.96 8.47
CA ASP A 13 17.81 4.29 9.10
C ASP A 13 16.57 5.12 8.71
N LYS A 14 15.78 4.66 7.74
CA LYS A 14 14.56 5.35 7.29
C LYS A 14 13.35 4.42 7.28
N PRO A 15 12.15 4.95 7.59
CA PRO A 15 10.89 4.22 7.36
C PRO A 15 10.68 3.94 5.88
N VAL A 16 10.26 2.73 5.57
CA VAL A 16 9.99 2.27 4.21
C VAL A 16 8.50 2.34 3.91
N VAL A 17 8.15 3.10 2.91
CA VAL A 17 6.82 3.14 2.29
C VAL A 17 6.81 2.20 1.10
N ILE A 18 5.81 1.31 0.99
CA ILE A 18 5.72 0.38 -0.13
C ILE A 18 4.46 0.61 -0.98
N LEU A 19 4.67 0.71 -2.30
CA LEU A 19 3.64 0.62 -3.32
C LEU A 19 3.89 -0.64 -4.15
N GLN A 20 2.93 -1.56 -4.16
CA GLN A 20 3.07 -2.83 -4.89
C GLN A 20 1.86 -3.14 -5.77
N GLY A 21 2.09 -3.90 -6.84
CA GLY A 21 1.00 -4.41 -7.68
C GLY A 21 1.36 -4.65 -9.13
N SER A 22 0.47 -5.35 -9.82
CA SER A 22 0.56 -5.60 -11.27
C SER A 22 -0.09 -4.51 -12.12
N GLY A 23 -0.65 -3.48 -11.51
CA GLY A 23 -1.35 -2.37 -12.16
C GLY A 23 -0.91 -1.02 -11.58
N ILE A 24 0.40 -0.69 -11.67
CA ILE A 24 0.91 0.65 -11.39
C ILE A 24 0.65 1.50 -12.64
N ASN A 25 -0.61 1.90 -12.78
CA ASN A 25 -1.15 2.54 -13.96
C ASN A 25 -1.52 4.00 -13.67
N VAL A 26 -1.84 4.74 -14.71
CA VAL A 26 -2.43 6.09 -14.59
C VAL A 26 -3.60 6.07 -13.61
N ASP A 27 -3.78 7.13 -12.86
CA ASP A 27 -4.86 7.31 -11.86
C ASP A 27 -4.81 6.34 -10.65
N ARG A 28 -3.66 5.71 -10.42
CA ARG A 28 -3.42 4.88 -9.24
C ARG A 28 -2.59 5.58 -8.16
N GLY A 29 -2.36 6.91 -8.30
CA GLY A 29 -1.70 7.76 -7.32
C GLY A 29 -0.20 7.52 -7.14
N ALA A 30 0.44 6.81 -8.08
CA ALA A 30 1.87 6.51 -7.99
C ALA A 30 2.74 7.73 -8.31
N GLU A 31 2.26 8.59 -9.21
CA GLU A 31 2.92 9.84 -9.59
C GLU A 31 2.92 10.83 -8.42
N GLU A 32 1.78 11.03 -7.78
CA GLU A 32 1.61 11.92 -6.64
C GLU A 32 2.36 11.41 -5.41
N LEU A 33 2.41 10.08 -5.23
CA LEU A 33 3.23 9.48 -4.19
C LEU A 33 4.72 9.78 -4.39
N LEU A 34 5.22 9.67 -5.63
CA LEU A 34 6.61 10.00 -5.94
C LEU A 34 6.89 11.48 -5.67
N GLU A 35 5.96 12.38 -6.00
CA GLU A 35 6.04 13.80 -5.68
C GLU A 35 6.08 14.05 -4.17
N ALA A 36 5.20 13.41 -3.40
CA ALA A 36 5.19 13.49 -1.95
C ALA A 36 6.55 13.06 -1.34
N ILE A 37 7.13 11.98 -1.85
CA ILE A 37 8.45 11.51 -1.41
C ILE A 37 9.56 12.50 -1.81
N ALA A 38 9.45 13.22 -2.92
CA ALA A 38 10.41 14.22 -3.34
C ALA A 38 10.47 15.42 -2.37
N LEU A 39 9.36 15.77 -1.70
CA LEU A 39 9.25 16.92 -0.80
C LEU A 39 10.05 16.78 0.51
N GLN A 40 10.57 15.60 0.85
CA GLN A 40 11.18 15.35 2.16
C GLN A 40 12.24 14.23 2.11
N ASP A 41 13.01 14.05 3.22
CA ASP A 41 14.09 13.06 3.33
C ASP A 41 13.82 11.96 4.36
N GLN A 42 12.66 11.99 5.02
CA GLN A 42 12.33 11.07 6.12
C GLN A 42 12.02 9.66 5.62
N PHE A 43 11.24 9.53 4.53
CA PHE A 43 10.76 8.24 4.02
C PHE A 43 11.59 7.74 2.84
N PHE A 44 11.64 6.43 2.72
CA PHE A 44 12.16 5.71 1.55
C PHE A 44 11.00 4.99 0.85
N LEU A 45 10.86 5.19 -0.46
CA LEU A 45 9.81 4.56 -1.27
C LEU A 45 10.32 3.32 -1.98
N CYS A 46 9.70 2.18 -1.72
CA CYS A 46 9.89 0.94 -2.46
C CYS A 46 8.69 0.70 -3.38
N VAL A 47 8.91 0.65 -4.69
CA VAL A 47 7.89 0.38 -5.70
C VAL A 47 8.16 -0.97 -6.33
N ILE A 48 7.21 -1.92 -6.21
CA ILE A 48 7.37 -3.28 -6.74
C ILE A 48 6.23 -3.62 -7.67
N GLY A 49 6.51 -3.92 -8.92
CA GLY A 49 5.48 -4.37 -9.82
C GLY A 49 5.69 -4.02 -11.28
N LYS A 50 4.58 -3.80 -11.97
CA LYS A 50 4.52 -3.41 -13.37
C LYS A 50 3.27 -2.56 -13.63
N GLY A 51 3.26 -1.86 -14.73
CA GLY A 51 2.14 -1.03 -15.20
C GLY A 51 2.61 -0.02 -16.21
N ASP A 52 1.67 0.68 -16.80
CA ASP A 52 1.92 1.63 -17.89
C ASP A 52 2.74 2.85 -17.46
N VAL A 53 2.66 3.28 -16.18
CA VAL A 53 3.47 4.40 -15.67
C VAL A 53 4.76 3.96 -14.95
N PHE A 54 4.96 2.66 -14.70
CA PHE A 54 6.07 2.15 -13.88
C PHE A 54 7.45 2.58 -14.42
N LYS A 55 7.69 2.43 -15.73
CA LYS A 55 8.96 2.80 -16.35
C LYS A 55 9.19 4.30 -16.29
N GLN A 56 8.16 5.09 -16.58
CA GLN A 56 8.22 6.55 -16.53
C GLN A 56 8.51 7.06 -15.11
N LEU A 57 7.89 6.47 -14.09
CA LEU A 57 8.17 6.81 -12.69
C LEU A 57 9.62 6.53 -12.29
N LYS A 58 10.15 5.39 -12.72
CA LYS A 58 11.55 5.01 -12.48
C LYS A 58 12.52 6.01 -13.14
N GLU A 59 12.26 6.38 -14.40
CA GLU A 59 13.06 7.37 -15.13
C GLU A 59 12.95 8.76 -14.49
N ARG A 60 11.75 9.16 -14.04
CA ARG A 60 11.51 10.42 -13.33
C ARG A 60 12.27 10.46 -12.01
N ALA A 61 12.24 9.38 -11.23
CA ALA A 61 12.98 9.30 -9.97
C ALA A 61 14.50 9.47 -10.16
N LEU A 62 15.04 8.89 -11.24
CA LEU A 62 16.45 9.05 -11.59
C LEU A 62 16.77 10.50 -12.01
N SER A 63 15.95 11.12 -12.85
CA SER A 63 16.15 12.49 -13.34
C SER A 63 16.02 13.56 -12.24
N GLN A 64 15.27 13.28 -11.18
CA GLN A 64 15.07 14.16 -10.02
C GLN A 64 16.03 13.86 -8.86
N ASP A 65 17.07 13.04 -9.07
CA ASP A 65 18.04 12.61 -8.04
C ASP A 65 17.39 11.96 -6.80
N LEU A 66 16.27 11.24 -7.01
CA LEU A 66 15.56 10.52 -5.95
C LEU A 66 16.10 9.10 -5.72
N SER A 67 17.19 8.71 -6.35
CA SER A 67 17.79 7.37 -6.26
C SER A 67 18.18 6.97 -4.83
N LYS A 68 18.47 7.94 -3.96
CA LYS A 68 18.75 7.72 -2.54
C LYS A 68 17.48 7.55 -1.68
N LYS A 69 16.31 7.87 -2.23
CA LYS A 69 15.02 7.84 -1.54
C LYS A 69 14.06 6.79 -2.13
N THR A 70 14.42 6.17 -3.27
CA THR A 70 13.51 5.29 -4.00
C THR A 70 14.20 4.02 -4.48
N MET A 71 13.42 2.94 -4.51
CA MET A 71 13.79 1.68 -5.13
C MET A 71 12.66 1.20 -6.02
N PHE A 72 12.97 0.85 -7.28
CA PHE A 72 12.03 0.30 -8.23
C PHE A 72 12.42 -1.12 -8.59
N ILE A 73 11.53 -2.06 -8.35
CA ILE A 73 11.72 -3.49 -8.60
C ILE A 73 10.65 -3.95 -9.58
N ASP A 74 11.06 -4.52 -10.70
CA ASP A 74 10.13 -5.15 -11.65
C ASP A 74 9.33 -6.26 -10.97
N ALA A 75 8.21 -6.67 -11.58
CA ALA A 75 7.34 -7.69 -11.00
C ALA A 75 8.11 -8.97 -10.66
N ILE A 76 8.03 -9.36 -9.39
CA ILE A 76 8.66 -10.56 -8.82
C ILE A 76 7.58 -11.51 -8.28
N PRO A 77 7.92 -12.80 -8.01
CA PRO A 77 6.98 -13.74 -7.42
C PRO A 77 6.37 -13.23 -6.12
N TYR A 78 5.08 -13.51 -5.91
CA TYR A 78 4.31 -13.04 -4.74
C TYR A 78 5.01 -13.29 -3.40
N LYS A 79 5.58 -14.48 -3.20
CA LYS A 79 6.30 -14.83 -1.95
C LYS A 79 7.54 -13.95 -1.71
N GLU A 80 8.19 -13.51 -2.78
CA GLU A 80 9.35 -12.62 -2.70
C GLU A 80 8.90 -11.19 -2.43
N MET A 81 7.86 -10.71 -3.14
CA MET A 81 7.26 -9.40 -2.91
C MET A 81 6.82 -9.23 -1.46
N MET A 82 6.15 -10.22 -0.89
CA MET A 82 5.71 -10.19 0.51
C MET A 82 6.85 -10.06 1.52
N GLN A 83 8.09 -10.43 1.19
CA GLN A 83 9.22 -10.18 2.08
C GLN A 83 9.56 -8.69 2.17
N TYR A 84 9.46 -7.95 1.07
CA TYR A 84 9.59 -6.50 1.07
C TYR A 84 8.44 -5.86 1.86
N THR A 85 7.22 -6.33 1.63
CA THR A 85 6.02 -5.82 2.31
C THR A 85 6.12 -5.98 3.82
N MET A 86 6.54 -7.16 4.31
CA MET A 86 6.70 -7.43 5.75
C MET A 86 7.83 -6.63 6.41
N LEU A 87 8.79 -6.11 5.64
CA LEU A 87 9.89 -5.29 6.12
C LEU A 87 9.67 -3.79 5.89
N SER A 88 8.55 -3.43 5.29
CA SER A 88 8.11 -2.04 5.13
C SER A 88 7.36 -1.55 6.37
N ASP A 89 7.28 -0.24 6.52
CA ASP A 89 6.66 0.42 7.66
C ASP A 89 5.23 0.90 7.35
N ILE A 90 4.92 1.20 6.09
CA ILE A 90 3.61 1.68 5.61
C ILE A 90 3.33 1.11 4.22
N GLY A 91 2.12 0.60 4.00
CA GLY A 91 1.60 0.22 2.68
C GLY A 91 0.70 1.31 2.08
N VAL A 92 0.78 1.54 0.76
CA VAL A 92 0.05 2.63 0.11
C VAL A 92 -0.90 2.13 -0.98
N SER A 93 -2.14 2.66 -0.97
CA SER A 93 -3.18 2.37 -1.97
C SER A 93 -3.95 3.64 -2.34
N LEU A 94 -3.48 4.37 -3.36
CA LEU A 94 -3.94 5.70 -3.74
C LEU A 94 -4.73 5.73 -5.07
N ASP A 95 -5.55 4.72 -5.33
CA ASP A 95 -6.40 4.69 -6.52
C ASP A 95 -7.38 5.89 -6.49
N LYS A 96 -7.54 6.59 -7.63
CA LYS A 96 -8.39 7.80 -7.72
C LYS A 96 -9.86 7.43 -7.96
N PRO A 97 -10.84 8.14 -7.36
CA PRO A 97 -12.28 7.90 -7.55
C PRO A 97 -12.80 8.46 -8.87
N ASN A 98 -12.12 8.19 -9.99
CA ASN A 98 -12.46 8.74 -11.30
C ASN A 98 -13.39 7.84 -12.14
N ASN A 99 -13.74 6.68 -11.63
CA ASN A 99 -14.73 5.78 -12.20
C ASN A 99 -15.29 4.84 -11.12
N LEU A 100 -16.48 4.29 -11.37
CA LEU A 100 -17.19 3.41 -10.42
C LEU A 100 -16.37 2.18 -10.02
N ASN A 101 -15.61 1.61 -10.96
CA ASN A 101 -14.80 0.44 -10.65
C ASN A 101 -13.71 0.76 -9.60
N TYR A 102 -13.10 1.94 -9.66
CA TYR A 102 -12.11 2.34 -8.66
C TYR A 102 -12.79 2.75 -7.35
N GLU A 103 -13.90 3.48 -7.43
CA GLU A 103 -14.63 3.97 -6.27
C GLU A 103 -15.09 2.84 -5.34
N PHE A 104 -15.53 1.71 -5.92
CA PHE A 104 -16.00 0.54 -5.18
C PHE A 104 -14.97 -0.61 -5.12
N SER A 105 -13.72 -0.39 -5.53
CA SER A 105 -12.72 -1.44 -5.54
C SER A 105 -12.16 -1.74 -4.14
N LEU A 106 -11.81 -3.02 -3.93
CA LEU A 106 -10.97 -3.50 -2.83
C LEU A 106 -9.69 -4.10 -3.43
N PRO A 107 -8.63 -3.30 -3.61
CA PRO A 107 -7.42 -3.77 -4.26
C PRO A 107 -6.65 -4.77 -3.40
N ASN A 108 -6.11 -5.84 -4.02
CA ASN A 108 -5.37 -6.90 -3.35
C ASN A 108 -4.22 -6.39 -2.46
N LYS A 109 -3.55 -5.30 -2.86
CA LYS A 109 -2.47 -4.70 -2.07
C LYS A 109 -2.90 -4.28 -0.67
N PHE A 110 -4.17 -3.85 -0.48
CA PHE A 110 -4.70 -3.53 0.85
C PHE A 110 -4.64 -4.74 1.78
N PHE A 111 -5.12 -5.88 1.32
CA PHE A 111 -5.10 -7.13 2.10
C PHE A 111 -3.69 -7.65 2.33
N ASP A 112 -2.79 -7.46 1.38
CA ASP A 112 -1.37 -7.81 1.54
C ASP A 112 -0.70 -7.00 2.66
N TYR A 113 -1.01 -5.69 2.78
CA TYR A 113 -0.51 -4.84 3.86
C TYR A 113 -1.05 -5.28 5.22
N ILE A 114 -2.36 -5.58 5.31
CA ILE A 114 -2.98 -6.15 6.51
C ILE A 114 -2.31 -7.48 6.88
N LYS A 115 -2.10 -8.37 5.90
CA LYS A 115 -1.42 -9.65 6.10
C LYS A 115 0.02 -9.47 6.58
N ALA A 116 0.73 -8.48 6.06
CA ALA A 116 2.09 -8.13 6.46
C ALA A 116 2.15 -7.53 7.88
N GLY A 117 1.05 -6.97 8.37
CA GLY A 117 0.98 -6.36 9.69
C GLY A 117 1.39 -4.88 9.73
N ILE A 118 1.36 -4.20 8.58
CA ILE A 118 1.72 -2.79 8.45
C ILE A 118 0.48 -1.91 8.24
N PRO A 119 0.48 -0.65 8.74
CA PRO A 119 -0.62 0.29 8.52
C PRO A 119 -0.74 0.67 7.05
N VAL A 120 -1.96 1.01 6.65
CA VAL A 120 -2.27 1.42 5.29
C VAL A 120 -2.52 2.92 5.22
N VAL A 121 -1.94 3.58 4.22
CA VAL A 121 -2.36 4.91 3.76
C VAL A 121 -3.11 4.73 2.45
N SER A 122 -4.37 5.15 2.41
CA SER A 122 -5.22 4.95 1.23
C SER A 122 -5.96 6.21 0.80
N SER A 123 -6.47 6.19 -0.44
CA SER A 123 -7.49 7.13 -0.86
C SER A 123 -8.80 6.88 -0.12
N HIS A 124 -9.65 7.91 -0.07
CA HIS A 124 -10.95 7.86 0.58
C HIS A 124 -12.00 7.19 -0.34
N LEU A 125 -11.75 5.92 -0.73
CA LEU A 125 -12.68 5.12 -1.54
C LEU A 125 -13.70 4.42 -0.65
N ILE A 126 -14.93 4.20 -1.16
CA ILE A 126 -16.07 3.76 -0.36
C ILE A 126 -15.78 2.47 0.42
N GLU A 127 -15.30 1.42 -0.26
CA GLU A 127 -15.10 0.13 0.39
C GLU A 127 -13.84 0.09 1.26
N ILE A 128 -12.75 0.72 0.82
CA ILE A 128 -11.53 0.82 1.63
C ILE A 128 -11.80 1.61 2.92
N ARG A 129 -12.55 2.71 2.83
CA ARG A 129 -12.92 3.53 3.99
C ARG A 129 -13.63 2.69 5.06
N LYS A 130 -14.63 1.89 4.65
CA LYS A 130 -15.35 1.01 5.59
C LYS A 130 -14.39 0.13 6.38
N LEU A 131 -13.41 -0.50 5.71
CA LEU A 131 -12.45 -1.37 6.36
C LEU A 131 -11.45 -0.61 7.24
N VAL A 132 -10.95 0.55 6.78
CA VAL A 132 -10.02 1.37 7.56
C VAL A 132 -10.69 1.89 8.83
N GLU A 133 -11.94 2.37 8.74
CA GLU A 133 -12.72 2.86 9.89
C GLU A 133 -13.10 1.72 10.84
N GLN A 134 -13.60 0.59 10.32
CA GLN A 134 -14.02 -0.57 11.10
C GLN A 134 -12.88 -1.14 11.94
N PHE A 135 -11.71 -1.31 11.33
CA PHE A 135 -10.59 -1.98 11.99
C PHE A 135 -9.58 -1.02 12.62
N ASN A 136 -9.64 0.28 12.31
CA ASN A 136 -8.57 1.22 12.68
C ASN A 136 -7.19 0.67 12.28
N CYS A 137 -7.01 0.35 10.99
CA CYS A 137 -5.82 -0.33 10.47
C CYS A 137 -4.90 0.58 9.64
N GLY A 138 -5.16 1.88 9.64
CA GLY A 138 -4.43 2.87 8.87
C GLY A 138 -5.12 4.22 8.86
N THR A 139 -4.79 5.04 7.87
CA THR A 139 -5.40 6.35 7.64
C THR A 139 -5.68 6.57 6.15
N MET A 140 -6.43 7.63 5.86
CA MET A 140 -6.78 7.99 4.49
C MET A 140 -6.29 9.41 4.20
N THR A 141 -5.84 9.64 2.97
CA THR A 141 -5.61 10.99 2.48
C THR A 141 -6.93 11.62 2.03
N THR A 142 -7.06 12.93 2.21
CA THR A 142 -8.26 13.69 1.80
C THR A 142 -8.27 14.00 0.31
N SER A 143 -7.07 14.06 -0.29
CA SER A 143 -6.90 14.31 -1.73
C SER A 143 -5.65 13.58 -2.26
N HIS A 144 -5.34 13.79 -3.54
CA HIS A 144 -4.11 13.33 -4.17
C HIS A 144 -3.05 14.44 -4.28
N ASP A 145 -3.22 15.53 -3.53
CA ASP A 145 -2.15 16.51 -3.38
C ASP A 145 -0.93 15.88 -2.68
N PRO A 146 0.30 16.07 -3.19
CA PRO A 146 1.50 15.48 -2.60
C PRO A 146 1.74 15.87 -1.13
N HIS A 147 1.34 17.06 -0.69
CA HIS A 147 1.45 17.47 0.71
C HIS A 147 0.47 16.70 1.60
N GLU A 148 -0.77 16.52 1.16
CA GLU A 148 -1.78 15.73 1.87
C GLU A 148 -1.38 14.25 1.99
N ILE A 149 -0.79 13.70 0.91
CA ILE A 149 -0.24 12.34 0.95
C ILE A 149 0.91 12.26 1.97
N LEU A 150 1.80 13.25 1.97
CA LEU A 150 2.91 13.30 2.92
C LEU A 150 2.43 13.39 4.37
N ASP A 151 1.43 14.25 4.64
CA ASP A 151 0.83 14.37 5.98
C ASP A 151 0.20 13.05 6.43
N ALA A 152 -0.50 12.35 5.53
CA ALA A 152 -1.06 11.03 5.83
C ALA A 152 0.03 9.97 6.11
N LEU A 153 1.16 10.00 5.39
CA LEU A 153 2.31 9.12 5.64
C LEU A 153 2.94 9.41 7.00
N GLN A 154 3.13 10.68 7.35
CA GLN A 154 3.67 11.10 8.65
C GLN A 154 2.75 10.66 9.79
N TYR A 155 1.46 10.95 9.67
CA TYR A 155 0.47 10.52 10.64
C TYR A 155 0.45 8.99 10.82
N ALA A 156 0.46 8.24 9.73
CA ALA A 156 0.48 6.78 9.78
C ALA A 156 1.73 6.23 10.48
N PHE A 157 2.89 6.83 10.22
CA PHE A 157 4.15 6.42 10.84
C PHE A 157 4.20 6.73 12.33
N GLU A 158 3.83 7.93 12.72
CA GLU A 158 3.81 8.37 14.13
C GLU A 158 2.83 7.55 14.95
N ASN A 159 1.66 7.24 14.39
CA ASN A 159 0.59 6.51 15.04
C ASN A 159 0.60 4.99 14.79
N ARG A 160 1.65 4.43 14.18
CA ARG A 160 1.70 3.00 13.81
C ARG A 160 1.46 2.03 14.96
N SER A 161 1.77 2.44 16.17
CA SER A 161 1.53 1.64 17.38
C SER A 161 0.04 1.52 17.70
N SER A 162 -0.76 2.56 17.45
CA SER A 162 -2.20 2.56 17.69
C SER A 162 -2.96 1.65 16.72
N PHE A 163 -2.46 1.49 15.50
CA PHE A 163 -3.05 0.62 14.48
C PHE A 163 -2.81 -0.88 14.70
N LYS A 164 -1.82 -1.26 15.50
CA LYS A 164 -1.43 -2.68 15.69
C LYS A 164 -2.57 -3.58 16.15
N LYS A 165 -3.47 -3.09 17.01
CA LYS A 165 -4.62 -3.88 17.48
C LYS A 165 -5.60 -4.10 16.35
N GLY A 166 -5.95 -3.05 15.63
CA GLY A 166 -6.88 -3.11 14.49
C GLY A 166 -6.36 -3.96 13.34
N ILE A 167 -5.07 -3.82 12.99
CA ILE A 167 -4.43 -4.66 11.97
C ILE A 167 -4.49 -6.15 12.35
N ARG A 168 -4.23 -6.50 13.63
CA ARG A 168 -4.35 -7.89 14.07
C ARG A 168 -5.77 -8.43 13.98
N GLN A 169 -6.78 -7.60 14.30
CA GLN A 169 -8.18 -7.95 14.15
C GLN A 169 -8.53 -8.12 12.68
N ALA A 170 -8.21 -7.15 11.83
CA ALA A 170 -8.44 -7.23 10.38
C ALA A 170 -7.78 -8.48 9.78
N LYS A 171 -6.53 -8.78 10.16
CA LYS A 171 -5.81 -9.98 9.71
C LYS A 171 -6.49 -11.28 10.11
N ALA A 172 -7.21 -11.33 11.21
CA ALA A 172 -7.94 -12.52 11.66
C ALA A 172 -9.35 -12.62 11.04
N GLU A 173 -9.90 -11.51 10.57
CA GLU A 173 -11.24 -11.45 10.00
C GLU A 173 -11.25 -11.48 8.47
N LEU A 174 -10.35 -10.74 7.82
CA LEU A 174 -10.26 -10.62 6.36
C LEU A 174 -9.42 -11.77 5.76
N VAL A 175 -9.93 -12.98 5.88
CA VAL A 175 -9.29 -14.21 5.37
C VAL A 175 -10.26 -15.00 4.51
N TRP A 176 -9.74 -15.62 3.46
CA TRP A 176 -10.52 -16.40 2.52
C TRP A 176 -11.34 -17.52 3.19
N GLU A 177 -10.82 -18.13 4.24
CA GLU A 177 -11.46 -19.19 4.99
C GLU A 177 -12.80 -18.78 5.64
N LYS A 178 -12.98 -17.46 5.87
CA LYS A 178 -14.26 -16.90 6.35
C LYS A 178 -15.14 -16.49 5.17
N GLU A 179 -14.62 -15.78 4.22
CA GLU A 179 -15.36 -15.31 3.04
C GLU A 179 -15.97 -16.46 2.22
N VAL A 180 -15.27 -17.58 2.10
CA VAL A 180 -15.76 -18.75 1.35
C VAL A 180 -17.04 -19.34 1.97
N ILE A 181 -17.24 -19.22 3.28
CA ILE A 181 -18.44 -19.72 3.95
C ILE A 181 -19.66 -18.91 3.51
N ASP A 182 -19.55 -17.58 3.51
CA ASP A 182 -20.62 -16.69 3.08
C ASP A 182 -20.93 -16.87 1.59
N LEU A 183 -19.88 -17.05 0.78
CA LEU A 183 -20.04 -17.36 -0.64
C LEU A 183 -20.84 -18.68 -0.86
N ILE A 184 -20.49 -19.74 -0.13
CA ILE A 184 -21.20 -21.04 -0.22
C ILE A 184 -22.64 -20.88 0.21
N ASN A 185 -22.91 -20.16 1.31
CA ASN A 185 -24.27 -19.91 1.79
C ASN A 185 -25.11 -19.18 0.72
N CYS A 186 -24.58 -18.13 0.10
CA CYS A 186 -25.25 -17.42 -0.99
C CYS A 186 -25.62 -18.35 -2.16
N TYR A 187 -24.71 -19.26 -2.55
CA TYR A 187 -25.02 -20.23 -3.62
C TYR A 187 -26.08 -21.24 -3.22
N GLN A 188 -26.13 -21.65 -1.96
CA GLN A 188 -27.18 -22.59 -1.46
C GLN A 188 -28.57 -21.95 -1.38
N GLU A 189 -28.65 -20.64 -1.17
CA GLU A 189 -29.92 -19.89 -1.15
C GLU A 189 -30.52 -19.71 -2.57
N ILE A 190 -29.69 -19.81 -3.61
CA ILE A 190 -30.12 -19.61 -5.01
C ILE A 190 -30.42 -20.95 -5.72
N ALA A 191 -29.92 -22.07 -5.18
CA ALA A 191 -30.08 -23.40 -5.75
C ALA A 191 -31.40 -24.06 -5.33
#